data_29ad8940ad71e2a58846495c545d779f
#
_entry.id   29ad8940ad71e2a58846495c545d779f
#
_cell.length_a   1.000
_cell.length_b   1.000
_cell.length_c   1.000
_cell.angle_alpha   90.00
_cell.angle_beta   90.00
_cell.angle_gamma   90.00
#
_symmetry.space_group_name_H-M   'P 1'
#
loop_
_entity.id
_entity.type
_entity.pdbx_description
1 polymer ?
#
loop_
_entity_poly.entity_id
_entity_poly.type
_entity_poly.pdbx_seq_one_letter_code
_entity_poly.pdbx_strand_id
1 'polypeptide(L)'
;MNKKVISFISLVFIALAFVACSDEGPKQPSIFPTKPVNRNNFEQWLLKNYTYPYNVEVQYKLVDGETDINYTLSPADSAKSAQLAIIIKYLWFDAYNEVAGPELVKQSAPRVLQMVGSSAFTRQQTEVVGTAEGGYKVSLYKVNDLTPAVLKDYKLMRTYYFHTMHHEFTHILNQLKPYDSQYDRITESDYVSGNWYGKSPRVAHRLGFVSPYAMDQGREDFAEMLSYYVTLSESEWNDILQDAGTKGASLIKQKLEMVRSYMSTSWNVDIDELRTAVLRRAGQIEKLDLTTLK
;
A
#
# COMPACT_ATOMS: atom_id res chain seq x y z
N MET A 1 45.74 -31.27 42.22
CA MET A 1 44.95 -32.15 41.34
C MET A 1 45.86 -32.64 40.21
N ASN A 2 45.91 -33.92 39.98
CA ASN A 2 46.94 -34.56 39.15
C ASN A 2 46.68 -34.23 37.67
N LYS A 3 47.69 -33.76 36.92
CA LYS A 3 47.56 -33.34 35.50
C LYS A 3 46.84 -34.37 34.61
N LYS A 4 47.03 -35.68 34.95
CA LYS A 4 46.31 -36.75 34.24
C LYS A 4 44.80 -36.78 34.49
N VAL A 5 44.37 -36.38 35.71
CA VAL A 5 42.90 -36.26 36.01
C VAL A 5 42.24 -35.09 35.30
N ILE A 6 42.92 -33.96 35.20
CA ILE A 6 42.44 -32.79 34.46
C ILE A 6 42.32 -33.11 32.97
N SER A 7 43.32 -33.81 32.40
CA SER A 7 43.30 -34.21 30.99
C SER A 7 42.17 -35.22 30.68
N PHE A 8 41.88 -36.14 31.60
CA PHE A 8 40.77 -37.08 31.44
C PHE A 8 39.39 -36.40 31.53
N ILE A 9 39.22 -35.46 32.49
CA ILE A 9 37.99 -34.68 32.64
C ILE A 9 37.75 -33.80 31.39
N SER A 10 38.81 -33.18 30.85
CA SER A 10 38.68 -32.39 29.61
C SER A 10 38.30 -33.24 28.40
N LEU A 11 38.82 -34.46 28.29
CA LEU A 11 38.50 -35.38 27.20
C LEU A 11 37.04 -35.87 27.27
N VAL A 12 36.53 -36.12 28.49
CA VAL A 12 35.11 -36.48 28.71
C VAL A 12 34.16 -35.33 28.40
N PHE A 13 34.51 -34.09 28.74
CA PHE A 13 33.72 -32.91 28.37
C PHE A 13 33.69 -32.68 26.87
N ILE A 14 34.78 -32.88 26.15
CA ILE A 14 34.84 -32.77 24.70
C ILE A 14 33.98 -33.88 24.04
N ALA A 15 34.03 -35.11 24.54
CA ALA A 15 33.23 -36.23 24.05
C ALA A 15 31.72 -36.01 24.27
N LEU A 16 31.32 -35.41 25.41
CA LEU A 16 29.91 -35.05 25.69
C LEU A 16 29.41 -33.91 24.81
N ALA A 17 30.25 -32.99 24.35
CA ALA A 17 29.86 -31.92 23.45
C ALA A 17 29.49 -32.41 22.02
N PHE A 18 30.04 -33.55 21.60
CA PHE A 18 29.70 -34.15 20.29
C PHE A 18 28.42 -35.00 20.31
N VAL A 19 27.87 -35.32 21.47
CA VAL A 19 26.60 -36.08 21.57
C VAL A 19 25.38 -35.17 21.68
N ALA A 20 25.57 -33.84 21.89
CA ALA A 20 24.50 -32.88 22.08
C ALA A 20 23.90 -32.36 20.77
N CYS A 21 24.46 -32.65 19.60
CA CYS A 21 23.89 -32.36 18.30
C CYS A 21 23.43 -33.66 17.63
N SER A 22 22.40 -34.31 18.15
CA SER A 22 21.65 -35.25 17.33
C SER A 22 20.69 -34.45 16.48
N ASP A 23 20.91 -34.45 15.19
CA ASP A 23 20.02 -33.93 14.15
C ASP A 23 18.77 -34.85 14.03
N GLU A 24 18.18 -35.23 15.16
CA GLU A 24 16.85 -35.82 15.14
C GLU A 24 15.87 -34.70 14.88
N GLY A 25 15.49 -34.52 13.62
CA GLY A 25 14.37 -33.67 13.23
C GLY A 25 13.13 -34.03 14.07
N PRO A 26 12.14 -33.16 14.13
CA PRO A 26 10.95 -33.37 14.96
C PRO A 26 10.34 -34.74 14.67
N LYS A 27 10.21 -35.57 15.71
CA LYS A 27 9.67 -36.97 15.62
C LYS A 27 8.20 -37.00 15.23
N GLN A 28 7.52 -35.86 15.22
CA GLN A 28 6.14 -35.74 14.80
C GLN A 28 6.07 -35.19 13.38
N PRO A 29 5.09 -35.63 12.55
CA PRO A 29 4.87 -35.01 11.26
C PRO A 29 4.59 -33.52 11.41
N SER A 30 5.08 -32.73 10.47
CA SER A 30 4.85 -31.28 10.46
C SER A 30 3.36 -30.99 10.59
N ILE A 31 3.00 -30.07 11.51
CA ILE A 31 1.64 -29.53 11.60
C ILE A 31 1.29 -28.66 10.38
N PHE A 32 2.28 -28.22 9.62
CA PHE A 32 2.06 -27.48 8.38
C PHE A 32 1.81 -28.45 7.23
N PRO A 33 0.91 -28.09 6.30
CA PRO A 33 0.64 -28.91 5.12
C PRO A 33 1.92 -29.13 4.31
N THR A 34 2.34 -30.37 4.15
CA THR A 34 3.51 -30.74 3.34
C THR A 34 3.14 -31.10 1.90
N LYS A 35 1.85 -31.21 1.61
CA LYS A 35 1.35 -31.48 0.24
C LYS A 35 1.46 -30.23 -0.62
N PRO A 36 1.84 -30.35 -1.89
CA PRO A 36 1.79 -29.24 -2.84
C PRO A 36 0.39 -28.62 -2.87
N VAL A 37 0.30 -27.32 -2.70
CA VAL A 37 -0.96 -26.60 -2.84
C VAL A 37 -1.34 -26.61 -4.32
N ASN A 38 -2.51 -27.16 -4.65
CA ASN A 38 -3.02 -27.09 -6.01
C ASN A 38 -3.52 -25.67 -6.28
N ARG A 39 -2.84 -24.97 -7.19
CA ARG A 39 -3.13 -23.57 -7.55
C ARG A 39 -3.74 -23.49 -8.94
N ASN A 40 -4.79 -22.70 -9.07
CA ASN A 40 -5.33 -22.36 -10.38
C ASN A 40 -4.40 -21.41 -11.17
N ASN A 41 -4.71 -21.12 -12.43
CA ASN A 41 -3.88 -20.26 -13.28
C ASN A 41 -3.69 -18.84 -12.70
N PHE A 42 -4.73 -18.28 -12.08
CA PHE A 42 -4.65 -16.97 -11.47
C PHE A 42 -3.72 -16.97 -10.24
N GLU A 43 -3.84 -17.94 -9.37
CA GLU A 43 -2.96 -18.10 -8.21
C GLU A 43 -1.49 -18.31 -8.63
N GLN A 44 -1.24 -19.05 -9.70
CA GLN A 44 0.11 -19.20 -10.25
C GLN A 44 0.64 -17.88 -10.83
N TRP A 45 -0.21 -17.11 -11.49
CA TRP A 45 0.11 -15.80 -12.00
C TRP A 45 0.43 -14.81 -10.86
N LEU A 46 -0.34 -14.84 -9.76
CA LEU A 46 -0.08 -14.02 -8.57
C LEU A 46 1.27 -14.35 -7.94
N LEU A 47 1.64 -15.63 -7.82
CA LEU A 47 2.96 -16.00 -7.34
C LEU A 47 4.07 -15.39 -8.21
N LYS A 48 3.96 -15.49 -9.52
CA LYS A 48 4.96 -15.00 -10.48
C LYS A 48 5.07 -13.48 -10.48
N ASN A 49 3.95 -12.77 -10.35
CA ASN A 49 3.90 -11.32 -10.58
C ASN A 49 3.91 -10.48 -9.28
N TYR A 50 3.60 -11.08 -8.13
CA TYR A 50 3.53 -10.38 -6.85
C TYR A 50 4.38 -11.04 -5.76
N THR A 51 4.18 -12.35 -5.52
CA THR A 51 4.83 -12.99 -4.38
C THR A 51 6.33 -13.13 -4.58
N TYR A 52 6.77 -13.72 -5.70
CA TYR A 52 8.20 -13.93 -5.94
C TYR A 52 8.99 -12.64 -6.14
N PRO A 53 8.50 -11.64 -6.94
CA PRO A 53 9.28 -10.42 -7.14
C PRO A 53 9.23 -9.44 -5.97
N TYR A 54 8.13 -9.39 -5.17
CA TYR A 54 7.90 -8.32 -4.19
C TYR A 54 7.59 -8.80 -2.79
N ASN A 55 7.45 -10.12 -2.57
CA ASN A 55 6.98 -10.68 -1.31
C ASN A 55 5.60 -10.12 -0.88
N VAL A 56 4.71 -9.95 -1.85
CA VAL A 56 3.34 -9.48 -1.67
C VAL A 56 2.38 -10.62 -1.95
N GLU A 57 1.50 -10.91 -0.99
CA GLU A 57 0.40 -11.85 -1.16
C GLU A 57 -0.86 -11.10 -1.61
N VAL A 58 -1.49 -11.54 -2.69
CA VAL A 58 -2.79 -11.03 -3.13
C VAL A 58 -3.85 -12.03 -2.73
N GLN A 59 -4.69 -11.65 -1.78
CA GLN A 59 -5.78 -12.45 -1.24
C GLN A 59 -7.10 -12.02 -1.89
N TYR A 60 -7.67 -12.86 -2.76
CA TYR A 60 -8.98 -12.63 -3.38
C TYR A 60 -10.07 -13.55 -2.84
N LYS A 61 -9.68 -14.62 -2.13
CA LYS A 61 -10.59 -15.48 -1.39
C LYS A 61 -10.82 -14.87 -0.01
N LEU A 62 -12.07 -14.58 0.31
CA LEU A 62 -12.40 -14.00 1.60
C LEU A 62 -12.11 -15.00 2.72
N VAL A 63 -11.37 -14.56 3.73
CA VAL A 63 -11.12 -15.29 4.97
C VAL A 63 -11.74 -14.49 6.08
N ASP A 64 -12.87 -14.93 6.63
CA ASP A 64 -13.66 -14.19 7.62
C ASP A 64 -12.85 -13.76 8.84
N GLY A 65 -11.95 -14.62 9.31
CA GLY A 65 -11.07 -14.32 10.45
C GLY A 65 -10.00 -13.24 10.19
N GLU A 66 -9.80 -12.84 8.95
CA GLU A 66 -8.85 -11.80 8.53
C GLU A 66 -9.53 -10.50 8.10
N THR A 67 -10.85 -10.41 8.27
CA THR A 67 -11.65 -9.22 7.95
C THR A 67 -12.07 -8.48 9.22
N ASP A 68 -12.33 -7.18 9.11
CA ASP A 68 -12.85 -6.41 10.22
C ASP A 68 -14.28 -6.89 10.57
N ILE A 69 -14.46 -7.35 11.81
CA ILE A 69 -15.73 -7.88 12.35
C ILE A 69 -16.88 -6.85 12.30
N ASN A 70 -16.58 -5.57 12.15
CA ASN A 70 -17.58 -4.53 12.04
C ASN A 70 -18.27 -4.46 10.68
N TYR A 71 -17.75 -5.16 9.67
CA TYR A 71 -18.27 -5.15 8.31
C TYR A 71 -18.87 -6.49 7.92
N THR A 72 -19.99 -6.44 7.19
CA THR A 72 -20.53 -7.60 6.49
C THR A 72 -20.01 -7.59 5.06
N LEU A 73 -19.07 -8.48 4.77
CA LEU A 73 -18.34 -8.49 3.51
C LEU A 73 -18.68 -9.70 2.65
N SER A 74 -18.57 -9.57 1.34
CA SER A 74 -18.71 -10.67 0.40
C SER A 74 -17.39 -10.99 -0.32
N PRO A 75 -17.16 -12.25 -0.70
CA PRO A 75 -15.97 -12.63 -1.46
C PRO A 75 -15.92 -11.93 -2.82
N ALA A 76 -14.70 -11.64 -3.26
CA ALA A 76 -14.47 -11.06 -4.57
C ALA A 76 -14.63 -12.10 -5.70
N ASP A 77 -15.22 -11.68 -6.81
CA ASP A 77 -15.24 -12.46 -8.04
C ASP A 77 -13.81 -12.68 -8.56
N SER A 78 -13.48 -13.93 -8.88
CA SER A 78 -12.13 -14.33 -9.27
C SER A 78 -11.65 -13.69 -10.58
N ALA A 79 -12.53 -13.53 -11.57
CA ALA A 79 -12.16 -12.91 -12.85
C ALA A 79 -11.93 -11.41 -12.68
N LYS A 80 -12.79 -10.74 -11.93
CA LYS A 80 -12.63 -9.31 -11.60
C LYS A 80 -11.39 -9.05 -10.74
N SER A 81 -11.11 -9.96 -9.82
CA SER A 81 -9.87 -9.91 -9.03
C SER A 81 -8.62 -10.02 -9.91
N ALA A 82 -8.65 -10.91 -10.91
CA ALA A 82 -7.55 -11.04 -11.86
C ALA A 82 -7.36 -9.76 -12.70
N GLN A 83 -8.44 -9.17 -13.18
CA GLN A 83 -8.41 -7.90 -13.91
C GLN A 83 -7.86 -6.76 -13.05
N LEU A 84 -8.33 -6.64 -11.81
CA LEU A 84 -7.82 -5.64 -10.87
C LEU A 84 -6.33 -5.85 -10.57
N ALA A 85 -5.90 -7.10 -10.35
CA ALA A 85 -4.48 -7.39 -10.11
C ALA A 85 -3.60 -6.99 -11.30
N ILE A 86 -4.01 -7.24 -12.54
CA ILE A 86 -3.27 -6.80 -13.74
C ILE A 86 -3.13 -5.25 -13.74
N ILE A 87 -4.22 -4.54 -13.46
CA ILE A 87 -4.22 -3.07 -13.46
C ILE A 87 -3.36 -2.52 -12.32
N ILE A 88 -3.46 -3.07 -11.11
CA ILE A 88 -2.64 -2.65 -9.96
C ILE A 88 -1.15 -2.84 -10.28
N LYS A 89 -0.79 -4.01 -10.83
CA LYS A 89 0.60 -4.23 -11.24
C LYS A 89 1.06 -3.15 -12.22
N TYR A 90 0.30 -2.90 -13.26
CA TYR A 90 0.64 -1.97 -14.32
C TYR A 90 0.69 -0.50 -13.85
N LEU A 91 -0.32 -0.03 -13.12
CA LEU A 91 -0.45 1.38 -12.76
C LEU A 91 0.33 1.76 -11.50
N TRP A 92 0.55 0.82 -10.58
CA TRP A 92 1.19 1.12 -9.31
C TRP A 92 2.59 0.49 -9.20
N PHE A 93 2.72 -0.85 -9.23
CA PHE A 93 4.02 -1.52 -9.08
C PHE A 93 5.01 -1.13 -10.19
N ASP A 94 4.58 -1.20 -11.43
CA ASP A 94 5.45 -0.92 -12.57
C ASP A 94 5.78 0.58 -12.71
N ALA A 95 4.92 1.49 -12.19
CA ALA A 95 5.22 2.92 -12.16
C ALA A 95 6.34 3.24 -11.15
N TYR A 96 6.26 2.70 -9.94
CA TYR A 96 7.34 2.86 -8.96
C TYR A 96 8.63 2.17 -9.39
N ASN A 97 8.55 0.98 -9.98
CA ASN A 97 9.74 0.28 -10.50
C ASN A 97 10.43 1.07 -11.61
N GLU A 98 9.70 1.76 -12.45
CA GLU A 98 10.24 2.58 -13.54
C GLU A 98 11.04 3.76 -13.01
N VAL A 99 10.56 4.41 -11.95
CA VAL A 99 11.15 5.65 -11.42
C VAL A 99 12.21 5.38 -10.34
N ALA A 100 11.96 4.45 -9.43
CA ALA A 100 12.81 4.19 -8.27
C ALA A 100 13.58 2.87 -8.36
N GLY A 101 13.31 2.07 -9.38
CA GLY A 101 13.81 0.70 -9.44
C GLY A 101 13.02 -0.26 -8.53
N PRO A 102 13.22 -1.59 -8.69
CA PRO A 102 12.40 -2.59 -8.03
C PRO A 102 12.64 -2.70 -6.51
N GLU A 103 13.77 -2.22 -6.01
CA GLU A 103 14.15 -2.41 -4.60
C GLU A 103 13.24 -1.64 -3.64
N LEU A 104 12.79 -0.43 -4.01
CA LEU A 104 11.85 0.35 -3.19
C LEU A 104 10.58 -0.47 -2.91
N VAL A 105 9.97 -1.00 -3.96
CA VAL A 105 8.71 -1.76 -3.85
C VAL A 105 8.92 -3.07 -3.10
N LYS A 106 10.02 -3.80 -3.35
CA LYS A 106 10.35 -5.03 -2.62
C LYS A 106 10.48 -4.81 -1.11
N GLN A 107 11.08 -3.70 -0.72
CA GLN A 107 11.32 -3.39 0.70
C GLN A 107 10.10 -2.82 1.41
N SER A 108 9.29 -2.02 0.71
CA SER A 108 8.30 -1.14 1.32
C SER A 108 6.84 -1.45 0.94
N ALA A 109 6.56 -2.29 -0.08
CA ALA A 109 5.18 -2.62 -0.44
C ALA A 109 4.44 -3.29 0.74
N PRO A 110 3.12 -3.07 0.86
CA PRO A 110 2.30 -3.83 1.81
C PRO A 110 2.47 -5.33 1.55
N ARG A 111 2.51 -6.13 2.61
CA ARG A 111 2.73 -7.58 2.46
C ARG A 111 1.50 -8.32 1.99
N VAL A 112 0.32 -7.75 2.22
CA VAL A 112 -0.96 -8.32 1.81
C VAL A 112 -1.79 -7.27 1.07
N LEU A 113 -2.27 -7.63 -0.11
CA LEU A 113 -3.34 -6.92 -0.82
C LEU A 113 -4.59 -7.79 -0.75
N GLN A 114 -5.56 -7.43 0.07
CA GLN A 114 -6.82 -8.15 0.21
C GLN A 114 -7.88 -7.55 -0.72
N MET A 115 -8.48 -8.37 -1.53
CA MET A 115 -9.56 -8.01 -2.45
C MET A 115 -10.90 -8.47 -1.88
N VAL A 116 -11.81 -7.53 -1.67
CA VAL A 116 -13.14 -7.76 -1.09
C VAL A 116 -14.21 -7.43 -2.12
N GLY A 117 -15.20 -8.29 -2.26
CA GLY A 117 -16.21 -8.18 -3.30
C GLY A 117 -17.17 -7.02 -3.09
N SER A 118 -17.64 -6.82 -1.87
CA SER A 118 -18.59 -5.76 -1.51
C SER A 118 -17.93 -4.48 -1.06
N SER A 119 -18.71 -3.40 -0.98
CA SER A 119 -18.37 -2.22 -0.18
C SER A 119 -18.31 -2.55 1.30
N ALA A 120 -17.55 -1.78 2.06
CA ALA A 120 -17.63 -1.70 3.52
C ALA A 120 -18.28 -0.38 3.92
N PHE A 121 -19.06 -0.37 4.99
CA PHE A 121 -19.71 0.83 5.49
C PHE A 121 -19.43 0.98 6.98
N THR A 122 -19.03 2.18 7.40
CA THR A 122 -18.94 2.53 8.81
C THR A 122 -20.32 2.50 9.46
N ARG A 123 -20.37 2.55 10.81
CA ARG A 123 -21.65 2.69 11.54
C ARG A 123 -22.42 3.97 11.18
N GLN A 124 -21.73 5.00 10.68
CA GLN A 124 -22.31 6.24 10.17
C GLN A 124 -22.73 6.14 8.69
N GLN A 125 -22.71 4.94 8.11
CA GLN A 125 -23.04 4.67 6.72
C GLN A 125 -22.13 5.37 5.69
N THR A 126 -20.93 5.74 6.10
CA THR A 126 -19.90 6.23 5.18
C THR A 126 -19.26 5.04 4.48
N GLU A 127 -19.20 5.08 3.16
CA GLU A 127 -18.55 4.05 2.37
C GLU A 127 -17.02 4.12 2.56
N VAL A 128 -16.43 2.95 2.82
CA VAL A 128 -14.99 2.77 2.93
C VAL A 128 -14.49 2.16 1.63
N VAL A 129 -13.62 2.86 0.92
CA VAL A 129 -13.08 2.40 -0.37
C VAL A 129 -11.80 1.60 -0.23
N GLY A 130 -11.09 1.76 0.87
CA GLY A 130 -9.90 0.98 1.22
C GLY A 130 -9.50 1.23 2.67
N THR A 131 -8.77 0.31 3.24
CA THR A 131 -8.18 0.44 4.59
C THR A 131 -6.79 -0.14 4.59
N ALA A 132 -5.89 0.42 5.40
CA ALA A 132 -4.62 -0.23 5.71
C ALA A 132 -4.52 -0.57 7.19
N GLU A 133 -4.01 -1.75 7.46
CA GLU A 133 -3.75 -2.25 8.81
C GLU A 133 -2.24 -2.15 9.08
N GLY A 134 -1.84 -1.06 9.74
CA GLY A 134 -0.46 -0.88 10.22
C GLY A 134 0.63 -0.95 9.15
N GLY A 135 0.32 -0.66 7.89
CA GLY A 135 1.28 -0.77 6.78
C GLY A 135 1.55 -2.21 6.31
N TYR A 136 0.92 -3.20 6.92
CA TYR A 136 1.12 -4.60 6.56
C TYR A 136 0.13 -5.07 5.49
N LYS A 137 -1.16 -4.73 5.64
CA LYS A 137 -2.24 -5.16 4.75
C LYS A 137 -3.02 -3.96 4.24
N VAL A 138 -3.30 -3.96 2.93
CA VAL A 138 -4.24 -3.02 2.30
C VAL A 138 -5.44 -3.80 1.79
N SER A 139 -6.64 -3.43 2.24
CA SER A 139 -7.90 -4.01 1.80
C SER A 139 -8.55 -3.13 0.74
N LEU A 140 -8.90 -3.73 -0.39
CA LEU A 140 -9.51 -3.10 -1.55
C LEU A 140 -10.94 -3.62 -1.70
N TYR A 141 -11.90 -2.75 -1.49
CA TYR A 141 -13.33 -3.09 -1.53
C TYR A 141 -13.93 -2.91 -2.92
N LYS A 142 -15.21 -3.29 -3.11
CA LYS A 142 -16.00 -3.08 -4.34
C LYS A 142 -15.50 -3.84 -5.57
N VAL A 143 -14.74 -4.92 -5.41
CA VAL A 143 -14.23 -5.67 -6.56
C VAL A 143 -15.36 -6.20 -7.44
N ASN A 144 -16.50 -6.55 -6.84
CA ASN A 144 -17.66 -7.05 -7.61
C ASN A 144 -18.40 -5.95 -8.40
N ASP A 145 -18.14 -4.68 -8.12
CA ASP A 145 -18.71 -3.56 -8.86
C ASP A 145 -17.90 -3.21 -10.12
N LEU A 146 -16.74 -3.84 -10.32
CA LEU A 146 -15.91 -3.64 -11.50
C LEU A 146 -16.63 -4.17 -12.75
N THR A 147 -17.03 -3.26 -13.61
CA THR A 147 -17.52 -3.53 -14.96
C THR A 147 -16.44 -3.24 -15.98
N PRO A 148 -16.53 -3.71 -17.22
CA PRO A 148 -15.58 -3.36 -18.29
C PRO A 148 -15.45 -1.84 -18.51
N ALA A 149 -16.51 -1.07 -18.27
CA ALA A 149 -16.50 0.39 -18.36
C ALA A 149 -15.68 1.01 -17.20
N VAL A 150 -15.91 0.54 -15.95
CA VAL A 150 -15.16 1.01 -14.76
C VAL A 150 -13.68 0.70 -14.87
N LEU A 151 -13.32 -0.52 -15.30
CA LEU A 151 -11.93 -0.96 -15.45
C LEU A 151 -11.13 -0.11 -16.46
N LYS A 152 -11.80 0.55 -17.40
CA LYS A 152 -11.20 1.42 -18.41
C LYS A 152 -11.23 2.90 -18.03
N ASP A 153 -12.00 3.27 -17.03
CA ASP A 153 -12.11 4.63 -16.53
C ASP A 153 -11.09 4.87 -15.40
N TYR A 154 -9.97 5.50 -15.75
CA TYR A 154 -8.93 5.81 -14.76
C TYR A 154 -9.45 6.68 -13.61
N LYS A 155 -10.37 7.60 -13.83
CA LYS A 155 -10.90 8.46 -12.77
C LYS A 155 -11.66 7.65 -11.72
N LEU A 156 -12.46 6.67 -12.15
CA LEU A 156 -13.14 5.75 -11.26
C LEU A 156 -12.15 4.80 -10.57
N MET A 157 -11.20 4.24 -11.32
CA MET A 157 -10.16 3.37 -10.76
C MET A 157 -9.28 4.10 -9.75
N ARG A 158 -8.94 5.38 -10.00
CA ARG A 158 -8.26 6.24 -9.04
C ARG A 158 -9.08 6.39 -7.76
N THR A 159 -10.35 6.74 -7.87
CA THR A 159 -11.24 6.95 -6.72
C THR A 159 -11.42 5.69 -5.89
N TYR A 160 -11.51 4.52 -6.52
CA TYR A 160 -11.74 3.26 -5.80
C TYR A 160 -10.47 2.63 -5.24
N TYR A 161 -9.31 2.82 -5.91
CA TYR A 161 -8.12 2.06 -5.56
C TYR A 161 -6.83 2.89 -5.51
N PHE A 162 -6.48 3.62 -6.59
CA PHE A 162 -5.12 4.15 -6.69
C PHE A 162 -4.83 5.28 -5.73
N HIS A 163 -5.82 6.14 -5.46
CA HIS A 163 -5.68 7.16 -4.42
C HIS A 163 -5.33 6.52 -3.08
N THR A 164 -6.13 5.56 -2.62
CA THR A 164 -5.89 4.83 -1.37
C THR A 164 -4.54 4.10 -1.38
N MET A 165 -4.18 3.43 -2.47
CA MET A 165 -2.92 2.71 -2.55
C MET A 165 -1.70 3.62 -2.40
N HIS A 166 -1.69 4.79 -3.04
CA HIS A 166 -0.61 5.77 -2.87
C HIS A 166 -0.61 6.38 -1.46
N HIS A 167 -1.78 6.66 -0.91
CA HIS A 167 -1.97 7.18 0.44
C HIS A 167 -1.38 6.21 1.49
N GLU A 168 -1.81 4.97 1.48
CA GLU A 168 -1.37 3.95 2.43
C GLU A 168 0.12 3.60 2.26
N PHE A 169 0.60 3.58 1.03
CA PHE A 169 2.02 3.40 0.78
C PHE A 169 2.85 4.53 1.37
N THR A 170 2.35 5.76 1.34
CA THR A 170 3.01 6.90 1.98
C THR A 170 3.12 6.71 3.49
N HIS A 171 2.09 6.16 4.14
CA HIS A 171 2.18 5.82 5.56
C HIS A 171 3.26 4.77 5.84
N ILE A 172 3.38 3.74 5.00
CA ILE A 172 4.46 2.74 5.13
C ILE A 172 5.83 3.41 5.02
N LEU A 173 6.01 4.26 4.02
CA LEU A 173 7.26 5.00 3.84
C LEU A 173 7.59 5.87 5.05
N ASN A 174 6.61 6.58 5.61
CA ASN A 174 6.76 7.45 6.77
C ASN A 174 7.04 6.66 8.07
N GLN A 175 6.54 5.43 8.20
CA GLN A 175 6.87 4.54 9.31
C GLN A 175 8.31 4.04 9.24
N LEU A 176 8.82 3.77 8.04
CA LEU A 176 10.18 3.31 7.83
C LEU A 176 11.21 4.43 7.95
N LYS A 177 10.89 5.61 7.41
CA LYS A 177 11.70 6.84 7.50
C LYS A 177 10.76 8.02 7.74
N PRO A 178 10.69 8.58 8.96
CA PRO A 178 9.81 9.70 9.26
C PRO A 178 10.09 10.93 8.39
N TYR A 179 9.04 11.65 8.01
CA TYR A 179 9.15 12.95 7.36
C TYR A 179 9.45 14.05 8.40
N ASP A 180 9.88 15.23 7.93
CA ASP A 180 10.18 16.37 8.79
C ASP A 180 8.89 16.98 9.38
N SER A 181 8.78 17.02 10.70
CA SER A 181 7.64 17.57 11.43
C SER A 181 7.38 19.08 11.20
N GLN A 182 8.31 19.80 10.55
CA GLN A 182 8.05 21.15 10.07
C GLN A 182 6.91 21.21 9.05
N TYR A 183 6.62 20.09 8.36
CA TYR A 183 5.45 19.96 7.49
C TYR A 183 4.14 20.26 8.24
N ASP A 184 3.96 19.63 9.40
CA ASP A 184 2.73 19.78 10.19
C ASP A 184 2.51 21.22 10.65
N ARG A 185 3.61 21.98 10.89
CA ARG A 185 3.56 23.37 11.37
C ARG A 185 3.03 24.36 10.32
N ILE A 186 3.07 24.01 9.02
CA ILE A 186 2.59 24.90 7.96
C ILE A 186 1.12 25.27 8.16
N THR A 187 0.31 24.34 8.64
CA THR A 187 -1.13 24.52 8.88
C THR A 187 -1.57 23.95 10.22
N GLU A 188 -0.72 23.98 11.24
CA GLU A 188 -0.92 23.36 12.55
C GLU A 188 -2.26 23.73 13.21
N SER A 189 -2.63 25.02 13.12
CA SER A 189 -3.88 25.54 13.72
C SER A 189 -5.16 25.08 13.01
N ASP A 190 -5.07 24.50 11.83
CA ASP A 190 -6.19 24.20 10.96
C ASP A 190 -6.50 22.68 10.89
N TYR A 191 -5.73 21.85 11.61
CA TYR A 191 -6.08 20.44 11.79
C TYR A 191 -7.30 20.30 12.71
N VAL A 192 -8.27 19.48 12.33
CA VAL A 192 -9.57 19.35 13.00
C VAL A 192 -9.87 17.95 13.53
N SER A 193 -8.89 17.02 13.41
CA SER A 193 -9.07 15.61 13.75
C SER A 193 -10.34 15.03 13.10
N GLY A 194 -11.01 14.09 13.73
CA GLY A 194 -12.21 13.45 13.20
C GLY A 194 -13.36 14.36 12.75
N ASN A 195 -13.25 15.68 12.83
CA ASN A 195 -14.28 16.62 12.36
C ASN A 195 -14.12 17.04 10.89
N TRP A 196 -13.17 16.46 10.15
CA TRP A 196 -12.91 16.76 8.74
C TRP A 196 -14.09 16.46 7.81
N TYR A 197 -14.90 15.44 8.11
CA TYR A 197 -16.06 15.04 7.30
C TYR A 197 -17.15 16.12 7.19
N GLY A 198 -17.17 17.08 8.10
CA GLY A 198 -18.04 18.27 8.02
C GLY A 198 -17.47 19.41 7.17
N LYS A 199 -16.28 19.27 6.61
CA LYS A 199 -15.64 20.31 5.80
C LYS A 199 -15.89 20.10 4.32
N SER A 200 -16.11 21.19 3.58
CA SER A 200 -16.16 21.11 2.11
C SER A 200 -14.74 21.13 1.53
N PRO A 201 -14.53 20.55 0.32
CA PRO A 201 -13.24 20.64 -0.37
C PRO A 201 -12.72 22.08 -0.49
N ARG A 202 -13.58 23.01 -0.81
CA ARG A 202 -13.22 24.44 -0.93
C ARG A 202 -12.69 25.04 0.37
N VAL A 203 -13.25 24.68 1.51
CA VAL A 203 -12.74 25.11 2.82
C VAL A 203 -11.36 24.55 3.06
N ALA A 204 -11.17 23.25 2.82
CA ALA A 204 -9.87 22.61 2.95
C ALA A 204 -8.82 23.27 2.04
N HIS A 205 -9.13 23.45 0.74
CA HIS A 205 -8.20 24.06 -0.22
C HIS A 205 -7.76 25.47 0.23
N ARG A 206 -8.68 26.32 0.69
CA ARG A 206 -8.38 27.68 1.15
C ARG A 206 -7.49 27.73 2.41
N LEU A 207 -7.53 26.68 3.20
CA LEU A 207 -6.69 26.52 4.38
C LEU A 207 -5.34 25.84 4.09
N GLY A 208 -5.08 25.43 2.83
CA GLY A 208 -3.82 24.85 2.42
C GLY A 208 -3.78 23.32 2.48
N PHE A 209 -4.94 22.67 2.38
CA PHE A 209 -5.08 21.20 2.30
C PHE A 209 -5.61 20.77 0.94
N VAL A 210 -5.19 19.63 0.45
CA VAL A 210 -5.65 19.08 -0.86
C VAL A 210 -7.02 18.41 -0.79
N SER A 211 -7.46 18.04 0.41
CA SER A 211 -8.77 17.41 0.67
C SER A 211 -9.26 17.72 2.07
N PRO A 212 -10.57 17.52 2.36
CA PRO A 212 -11.07 17.58 3.74
C PRO A 212 -10.38 16.57 4.66
N TYR A 213 -10.08 15.36 4.17
CA TYR A 213 -9.41 14.32 4.97
C TYR A 213 -7.99 14.71 5.36
N ALA A 214 -7.28 15.47 4.53
CA ALA A 214 -5.98 16.03 4.88
C ALA A 214 -6.03 16.91 6.15
N MET A 215 -7.19 17.46 6.50
CA MET A 215 -7.36 18.25 7.73
C MET A 215 -7.45 17.41 9.01
N ASP A 216 -7.45 16.07 8.92
CA ASP A 216 -7.50 15.22 10.11
C ASP A 216 -6.27 15.43 10.99
N GLN A 217 -5.08 15.21 10.46
CA GLN A 217 -3.79 15.38 11.14
C GLN A 217 -2.63 15.37 10.13
N GLY A 218 -1.45 15.80 10.57
CA GLY A 218 -0.29 15.98 9.67
C GLY A 218 0.10 14.75 8.87
N ARG A 219 0.04 13.56 9.46
CA ARG A 219 0.38 12.32 8.73
C ARG A 219 -0.62 12.01 7.60
N GLU A 220 -1.92 12.29 7.80
CA GLU A 220 -2.95 12.12 6.76
C GLU A 220 -2.76 13.18 5.65
N ASP A 221 -2.48 14.41 6.05
CA ASP A 221 -2.18 15.51 5.12
C ASP A 221 -0.97 15.19 4.22
N PHE A 222 0.09 14.65 4.80
CA PHE A 222 1.28 14.25 4.03
C PHE A 222 0.96 13.14 3.03
N ALA A 223 0.20 12.13 3.45
CA ALA A 223 -0.20 11.03 2.59
C ALA A 223 -1.17 11.47 1.48
N GLU A 224 -2.15 12.30 1.82
CA GLU A 224 -3.06 12.92 0.86
C GLU A 224 -2.31 13.78 -0.17
N MET A 225 -1.33 14.58 0.28
CA MET A 225 -0.55 15.43 -0.61
C MET A 225 0.17 14.62 -1.68
N LEU A 226 0.89 13.55 -1.31
CA LEU A 226 1.55 12.69 -2.29
C LEU A 226 0.55 11.99 -3.20
N SER A 227 -0.50 11.38 -2.62
CA SER A 227 -1.50 10.64 -3.38
C SER A 227 -2.24 11.51 -4.40
N TYR A 228 -2.70 12.69 -4.00
CA TYR A 228 -3.33 13.64 -4.92
C TYR A 228 -2.38 14.08 -6.01
N TYR A 229 -1.17 14.46 -5.64
CA TYR A 229 -0.20 14.96 -6.62
C TYR A 229 0.13 13.95 -7.71
N VAL A 230 0.39 12.70 -7.35
CA VAL A 230 0.81 11.68 -8.33
C VAL A 230 -0.35 11.09 -9.14
N THR A 231 -1.59 11.21 -8.67
CA THR A 231 -2.74 10.57 -9.33
C THR A 231 -3.64 11.53 -10.10
N LEU A 232 -3.63 12.83 -9.78
CA LEU A 232 -4.45 13.82 -10.47
C LEU A 232 -3.82 14.29 -11.78
N SER A 233 -4.65 14.51 -12.80
CA SER A 233 -4.21 15.19 -14.01
C SER A 233 -3.75 16.63 -13.69
N GLU A 234 -3.02 17.24 -14.62
CA GLU A 234 -2.59 18.63 -14.47
C GLU A 234 -3.77 19.60 -14.31
N SER A 235 -4.83 19.39 -15.07
CA SER A 235 -6.06 20.20 -14.96
C SER A 235 -6.67 20.06 -13.56
N GLU A 236 -6.89 18.84 -13.08
CA GLU A 236 -7.49 18.60 -11.76
C GLU A 236 -6.62 19.17 -10.62
N TRP A 237 -5.29 19.08 -10.73
CA TRP A 237 -4.38 19.69 -9.76
C TRP A 237 -4.48 21.23 -9.78
N ASN A 238 -4.54 21.82 -10.97
CA ASN A 238 -4.69 23.27 -11.12
C ASN A 238 -6.05 23.75 -10.62
N ASP A 239 -7.12 22.97 -10.76
CA ASP A 239 -8.44 23.27 -10.19
C ASP A 239 -8.38 23.38 -8.65
N ILE A 240 -7.64 22.48 -7.97
CA ILE A 240 -7.40 22.58 -6.52
C ILE A 240 -6.67 23.89 -6.18
N LEU A 241 -5.60 24.20 -6.89
CA LEU A 241 -4.83 25.44 -6.64
C LEU A 241 -5.65 26.70 -6.90
N GLN A 242 -6.50 26.69 -7.93
CA GLN A 242 -7.40 27.79 -8.22
C GLN A 242 -8.46 27.98 -7.13
N ASP A 243 -9.08 26.89 -6.68
CA ASP A 243 -10.08 26.91 -5.61
C ASP A 243 -9.48 27.33 -4.26
N ALA A 244 -8.20 26.99 -4.02
CA ALA A 244 -7.45 27.38 -2.84
C ALA A 244 -7.20 28.91 -2.75
N GLY A 245 -7.18 29.59 -3.88
CA GLY A 245 -6.83 31.02 -3.95
C GLY A 245 -5.36 31.25 -3.59
N THR A 246 -4.92 32.49 -3.57
CA THR A 246 -3.50 32.84 -3.42
C THR A 246 -2.87 32.29 -2.14
N LYS A 247 -3.55 32.45 -0.99
CA LYS A 247 -3.02 32.00 0.31
C LYS A 247 -2.98 30.47 0.38
N GLY A 248 -4.10 29.79 0.13
CA GLY A 248 -4.19 28.33 0.21
C GLY A 248 -3.23 27.66 -0.79
N ALA A 249 -3.18 28.15 -2.04
CA ALA A 249 -2.27 27.63 -3.05
C ALA A 249 -0.78 27.77 -2.66
N SER A 250 -0.41 28.86 -1.98
CA SER A 250 0.95 29.03 -1.46
C SER A 250 1.30 27.99 -0.41
N LEU A 251 0.37 27.69 0.51
CA LEU A 251 0.56 26.68 1.56
C LEU A 251 0.63 25.26 0.95
N ILE A 252 -0.26 24.93 0.00
CA ILE A 252 -0.24 23.64 -0.71
C ILE A 252 1.11 23.45 -1.43
N LYS A 253 1.60 24.47 -2.13
CA LYS A 253 2.90 24.40 -2.83
C LYS A 253 4.06 24.23 -1.85
N GLN A 254 4.05 24.92 -0.73
CA GLN A 254 5.08 24.78 0.31
C GLN A 254 5.11 23.33 0.86
N LYS A 255 3.94 22.74 1.15
CA LYS A 255 3.81 21.36 1.58
C LYS A 255 4.30 20.39 0.51
N LEU A 256 3.93 20.61 -0.76
CA LEU A 256 4.38 19.78 -1.88
C LEU A 256 5.90 19.76 -2.02
N GLU A 257 6.58 20.89 -1.83
CA GLU A 257 8.05 20.94 -1.87
C GLU A 257 8.68 20.11 -0.76
N MET A 258 8.08 20.06 0.43
CA MET A 258 8.56 19.20 1.51
C MET A 258 8.35 17.71 1.19
N VAL A 259 7.20 17.35 0.59
CA VAL A 259 6.96 15.97 0.10
C VAL A 259 7.97 15.61 -0.99
N ARG A 260 8.24 16.52 -1.94
CA ARG A 260 9.22 16.35 -3.01
C ARG A 260 10.61 16.09 -2.44
N SER A 261 11.05 16.93 -1.51
CA SER A 261 12.33 16.78 -0.84
C SER A 261 12.44 15.44 -0.10
N TYR A 262 11.42 15.07 0.66
CA TYR A 262 11.38 13.80 1.39
C TYR A 262 11.47 12.60 0.45
N MET A 263 10.68 12.55 -0.60
CA MET A 263 10.67 11.44 -1.55
C MET A 263 12.01 11.31 -2.28
N SER A 264 12.59 12.44 -2.67
CA SER A 264 13.90 12.46 -3.33
C SER A 264 15.03 12.04 -2.37
N THR A 265 15.13 12.64 -1.19
CA THR A 265 16.27 12.43 -0.27
C THR A 265 16.20 11.12 0.49
N SER A 266 15.00 10.70 0.91
CA SER A 266 14.82 9.48 1.69
C SER A 266 14.67 8.23 0.84
N TRP A 267 14.06 8.35 -0.35
CA TRP A 267 13.63 7.22 -1.15
C TRP A 267 14.19 7.19 -2.57
N ASN A 268 14.93 8.23 -2.96
CA ASN A 268 15.45 8.41 -4.33
C ASN A 268 14.32 8.34 -5.39
N VAL A 269 13.18 8.94 -5.08
CA VAL A 269 12.00 9.02 -5.95
C VAL A 269 11.78 10.47 -6.36
N ASP A 270 11.85 10.76 -7.65
CA ASP A 270 11.32 11.98 -8.21
C ASP A 270 9.81 11.86 -8.37
N ILE A 271 9.04 12.67 -7.63
CA ILE A 271 7.57 12.58 -7.66
C ILE A 271 6.96 13.15 -8.94
N ASP A 272 7.67 13.98 -9.70
CA ASP A 272 7.23 14.50 -10.99
C ASP A 272 7.39 13.43 -12.08
N GLU A 273 8.51 12.70 -12.04
CA GLU A 273 8.68 11.51 -12.88
C GLU A 273 7.66 10.44 -12.53
N LEU A 274 7.40 10.19 -11.22
CA LEU A 274 6.37 9.25 -10.79
C LEU A 274 4.99 9.64 -11.30
N ARG A 275 4.60 10.90 -11.14
CA ARG A 275 3.35 11.44 -11.69
C ARG A 275 3.26 11.22 -13.19
N THR A 276 4.34 11.53 -13.92
CA THR A 276 4.41 11.34 -15.36
C THR A 276 4.23 9.87 -15.75
N ALA A 277 4.89 8.94 -15.04
CA ALA A 277 4.76 7.51 -15.25
C ALA A 277 3.33 7.01 -14.98
N VAL A 278 2.74 7.42 -13.85
CA VAL A 278 1.35 7.05 -13.46
C VAL A 278 0.35 7.55 -14.50
N LEU A 279 0.38 8.84 -14.86
CA LEU A 279 -0.59 9.44 -15.80
C LEU A 279 -0.41 8.91 -17.24
N ARG A 280 0.81 8.67 -17.69
CA ARG A 280 1.07 8.04 -18.99
C ARG A 280 0.49 6.62 -19.03
N ARG A 281 0.66 5.85 -17.99
CA ARG A 281 0.10 4.49 -17.86
C ARG A 281 -1.43 4.54 -17.75
N ALA A 282 -1.98 5.50 -17.02
CA ALA A 282 -3.41 5.76 -16.93
C ALA A 282 -4.04 6.02 -18.30
N GLY A 283 -3.40 6.81 -19.16
CA GLY A 283 -3.84 7.05 -20.54
C GLY A 283 -3.79 5.82 -21.47
N GLN A 284 -3.24 4.70 -20.99
CA GLN A 284 -3.16 3.45 -21.74
C GLN A 284 -4.02 2.33 -21.17
N ILE A 285 -4.76 2.59 -20.08
CA ILE A 285 -5.56 1.58 -19.36
C ILE A 285 -6.57 0.87 -20.28
N GLU A 286 -7.14 1.57 -21.24
CA GLU A 286 -8.10 1.01 -22.20
C GLU A 286 -7.48 -0.04 -23.13
N LYS A 287 -6.16 -0.02 -23.31
CA LYS A 287 -5.41 -0.92 -24.20
C LYS A 287 -4.89 -2.16 -23.50
N LEU A 288 -5.04 -2.25 -22.18
CA LEU A 288 -4.57 -3.39 -21.41
C LEU A 288 -5.38 -4.64 -21.74
N ASP A 289 -4.66 -5.73 -21.96
CA ASP A 289 -5.27 -7.06 -21.99
C ASP A 289 -5.55 -7.52 -20.55
N LEU A 290 -6.81 -7.46 -20.16
CA LEU A 290 -7.29 -7.85 -18.83
C LEU A 290 -7.82 -9.30 -18.80
N THR A 291 -7.66 -10.04 -19.90
CA THR A 291 -8.23 -11.39 -20.07
C THR A 291 -7.16 -12.48 -20.06
N THR A 292 -5.94 -12.15 -20.42
CA THR A 292 -4.84 -13.11 -20.56
C THR A 292 -3.87 -12.96 -19.38
N LEU A 293 -3.70 -14.04 -18.63
CA LEU A 293 -2.71 -14.15 -17.54
C LEU A 293 -1.36 -14.60 -18.15
N LYS A 294 -0.49 -13.63 -18.51
CA LYS A 294 0.83 -13.87 -19.10
C LYS A 294 1.95 -13.89 -18.08
#